data_dde368ab043fef5cc3b09b9cd9dd0662
#
_entry.id   dde368ab043fef5cc3b09b9cd9dd0662
#
_cell.length_a   1.000
_cell.length_b   1.000
_cell.length_c   1.000
_cell.angle_alpha   90.00
_cell.angle_beta   90.00
_cell.angle_gamma   90.00
#
_symmetry.space_group_name_H-M   'P 1'
#
loop_
_entity.id
_entity.type
_entity.pdbx_description
1 polymer ?
#
loop_
_entity_poly.entity_id
_entity_poly.type
_entity_poly.pdbx_seq_one_letter_code
_entity_poly.pdbx_strand_id
1 'polypeptide(L)'
;MVRLLVDDIALHKTDRIHLHVRFRGGQTTSLVAAIPPKAWQLRQTHPDTLAALDRLLDTHTDAQTANALNAAGHRSGEGKPFTARIVLEARRSNHLPSHAERLRAKGLLTKTELAAQLDVHESTVKSWTKVGILNSHKANDKNERLYEPPIPDDPRLTTRQGSPLRKRVLT
;
A
#
# COMPACT_ATOMS: atom_id res chain seq x y z
N MET A 1 -12.34 36.64 -32.63
CA MET A 1 -13.74 37.14 -32.61
C MET A 1 -14.18 37.66 -31.25
N VAL A 2 -13.82 37.09 -30.12
CA VAL A 2 -14.26 37.53 -28.77
C VAL A 2 -13.85 38.98 -28.44
N ARG A 3 -12.67 39.42 -28.84
CA ARG A 3 -12.16 40.82 -28.62
C ARG A 3 -12.98 41.94 -29.25
N LEU A 4 -13.88 41.64 -30.18
CA LEU A 4 -14.74 42.63 -30.82
C LEU A 4 -16.00 42.94 -30.00
N LEU A 5 -16.41 42.05 -29.10
CA LEU A 5 -17.66 42.15 -28.36
C LEU A 5 -17.45 42.44 -26.86
N VAL A 6 -16.29 42.14 -26.31
CA VAL A 6 -15.98 42.29 -24.88
C VAL A 6 -15.11 43.54 -24.70
N ASP A 7 -15.52 44.41 -23.77
CA ASP A 7 -14.79 45.60 -23.39
C ASP A 7 -13.80 45.29 -22.24
N ASP A 8 -14.28 44.63 -21.19
CA ASP A 8 -13.49 44.29 -20.03
C ASP A 8 -13.97 43.00 -19.38
N ILE A 9 -13.05 42.26 -18.71
CA ILE A 9 -13.34 41.11 -17.88
C ILE A 9 -12.65 41.28 -16.52
N ALA A 10 -13.43 41.56 -15.48
CA ALA A 10 -12.94 41.56 -14.11
C ALA A 10 -13.07 40.14 -13.51
N LEU A 11 -11.99 39.64 -12.90
CA LEU A 11 -11.89 38.31 -12.36
C LEU A 11 -11.61 38.38 -10.87
N HIS A 12 -12.55 37.91 -10.06
CA HIS A 12 -12.43 37.80 -8.61
C HIS A 12 -12.33 36.32 -8.18
N LYS A 13 -11.27 35.97 -7.50
CA LYS A 13 -11.05 34.60 -6.99
C LYS A 13 -11.17 34.58 -5.48
N THR A 14 -12.20 33.88 -4.98
CA THR A 14 -12.41 33.58 -3.56
C THR A 14 -12.41 32.03 -3.36
N ASP A 15 -13.51 31.44 -2.93
CA ASP A 15 -13.81 30.01 -2.96
C ASP A 15 -14.23 29.53 -4.37
N ARG A 16 -14.65 30.48 -5.20
CA ARG A 16 -14.99 30.32 -6.63
C ARG A 16 -14.34 31.41 -7.45
N ILE A 17 -14.41 31.27 -8.76
CA ILE A 17 -13.98 32.30 -9.70
C ILE A 17 -15.25 33.07 -10.14
N HIS A 18 -15.33 34.32 -9.77
CA HIS A 18 -16.37 35.23 -10.22
C HIS A 18 -15.84 36.05 -11.42
N LEU A 19 -16.50 35.95 -12.57
CA LEU A 19 -16.17 36.68 -13.76
C LEU A 19 -17.28 37.73 -14.02
N HIS A 20 -16.87 38.96 -14.13
CA HIS A 20 -17.76 40.07 -14.58
C HIS A 20 -17.31 40.49 -15.95
N VAL A 21 -18.13 40.17 -16.94
CA VAL A 21 -17.86 40.46 -18.35
C VAL A 21 -18.65 41.68 -18.75
N ARG A 22 -17.97 42.76 -19.17
CA ARG A 22 -18.58 43.95 -19.73
C ARG A 22 -18.46 43.93 -21.25
N PHE A 23 -19.60 44.02 -21.91
CA PHE A 23 -19.67 44.03 -23.37
C PHE A 23 -19.62 45.46 -23.90
N ARG A 24 -19.11 45.64 -25.10
CA ARG A 24 -19.22 46.89 -25.86
C ARG A 24 -20.69 47.17 -26.11
N GLY A 25 -21.23 48.17 -25.47
CA GLY A 25 -22.67 48.48 -25.45
C GLY A 25 -23.23 48.59 -24.03
N GLY A 26 -22.36 48.42 -23.03
CA GLY A 26 -22.66 48.68 -21.61
C GLY A 26 -23.33 47.54 -20.87
N GLN A 27 -23.69 46.42 -21.51
CA GLN A 27 -24.26 45.27 -20.85
C GLN A 27 -23.20 44.53 -20.05
N THR A 28 -23.52 44.10 -18.81
CA THR A 28 -22.64 43.33 -17.94
C THR A 28 -23.28 41.98 -17.64
N THR A 29 -22.47 40.90 -17.70
CA THR A 29 -22.89 39.57 -17.31
C THR A 29 -21.92 39.02 -16.26
N SER A 30 -22.45 38.44 -15.19
CA SER A 30 -21.68 37.79 -14.14
C SER A 30 -21.78 36.29 -14.28
N LEU A 31 -20.63 35.63 -14.27
CA LEU A 31 -20.51 34.17 -14.33
C LEU A 31 -19.75 33.69 -13.09
N VAL A 32 -20.09 32.49 -12.60
CA VAL A 32 -19.39 31.86 -11.50
C VAL A 32 -18.85 30.51 -11.97
N ALA A 33 -17.55 30.31 -11.85
CA ALA A 33 -16.88 29.07 -12.20
C ALA A 33 -16.23 28.45 -10.98
N ALA A 34 -16.18 27.10 -10.92
CA ALA A 34 -15.41 26.42 -9.93
C ALA A 34 -13.90 26.63 -10.15
N ILE A 35 -13.15 26.72 -9.06
CA ILE A 35 -11.69 26.74 -9.16
C ILE A 35 -11.23 25.40 -9.71
N PRO A 36 -10.48 25.33 -10.81
CA PRO A 36 -9.97 24.07 -11.33
C PRO A 36 -9.06 23.42 -10.28
N PRO A 37 -9.12 22.10 -10.10
CA PRO A 37 -8.26 21.39 -9.17
C PRO A 37 -6.78 21.62 -9.52
N LYS A 38 -5.95 21.71 -8.51
CA LYS A 38 -4.50 21.87 -8.72
C LYS A 38 -3.94 20.62 -9.41
N ALA A 39 -2.88 20.77 -10.20
CA ALA A 39 -2.26 19.67 -10.95
C ALA A 39 -1.93 18.43 -10.09
N TRP A 40 -1.52 18.63 -8.83
CA TRP A 40 -1.25 17.53 -7.92
C TRP A 40 -2.54 16.80 -7.48
N GLN A 41 -3.68 17.49 -7.36
CA GLN A 41 -4.98 16.87 -7.04
C GLN A 41 -5.47 15.99 -8.19
N LEU A 42 -5.22 16.41 -9.43
CA LEU A 42 -5.55 15.61 -10.62
C LEU A 42 -4.70 14.34 -10.76
N ARG A 43 -3.55 14.32 -10.08
CA ARG A 43 -2.61 13.16 -10.08
C ARG A 43 -2.77 12.25 -8.87
N GLN A 44 -3.74 12.52 -7.98
CA GLN A 44 -4.01 11.63 -6.87
C GLN A 44 -4.66 10.33 -7.37
N THR A 45 -4.24 9.23 -6.79
CA THR A 45 -4.92 7.93 -7.01
C THR A 45 -6.33 7.99 -6.44
N HIS A 46 -7.31 7.50 -7.19
CA HIS A 46 -8.71 7.53 -6.78
C HIS A 46 -8.92 6.84 -5.43
N PRO A 47 -9.79 7.36 -4.53
CA PRO A 47 -10.03 6.77 -3.21
C PRO A 47 -10.42 5.29 -3.25
N ASP A 48 -11.27 4.87 -4.20
CA ASP A 48 -11.66 3.45 -4.36
C ASP A 48 -10.47 2.56 -4.72
N THR A 49 -9.53 3.09 -5.51
CA THR A 49 -8.29 2.37 -5.85
C THR A 49 -7.38 2.26 -4.64
N LEU A 50 -7.31 3.30 -3.79
CA LEU A 50 -6.56 3.23 -2.52
C LEU A 50 -7.20 2.23 -1.56
N ALA A 51 -8.52 2.18 -1.46
CA ALA A 51 -9.23 1.19 -0.65
C ALA A 51 -9.02 -0.25 -1.16
N ALA A 52 -8.97 -0.45 -2.48
CA ALA A 52 -8.63 -1.74 -3.08
C ALA A 52 -7.17 -2.13 -2.80
N LEU A 53 -6.24 -1.18 -2.93
CA LEU A 53 -4.82 -1.35 -2.62
C LEU A 53 -4.64 -1.75 -1.16
N ASP A 54 -5.29 -1.06 -0.23
CA ASP A 54 -5.22 -1.34 1.20
C ASP A 54 -5.65 -2.78 1.52
N ARG A 55 -6.81 -3.21 1.00
CA ARG A 55 -7.30 -4.59 1.17
C ARG A 55 -6.34 -5.64 0.59
N LEU A 56 -5.75 -5.37 -0.58
CA LEU A 56 -4.82 -6.31 -1.22
C LEU A 56 -3.54 -6.49 -0.41
N LEU A 57 -3.06 -5.45 0.26
CA LEU A 57 -1.87 -5.52 1.13
C LEU A 57 -2.01 -6.47 2.33
N ASP A 58 -3.23 -6.90 2.69
CA ASP A 58 -3.44 -7.91 3.74
C ASP A 58 -2.89 -9.30 3.36
N THR A 59 -2.81 -9.58 2.06
CA THR A 59 -2.44 -10.90 1.52
C THR A 59 -1.38 -10.87 0.43
N HIS A 60 -1.06 -9.70 -0.11
CA HIS A 60 -0.20 -9.52 -1.28
C HIS A 60 0.99 -8.61 -1.00
N THR A 61 2.14 -8.93 -1.57
CA THR A 61 3.30 -8.03 -1.63
C THR A 61 3.03 -6.84 -2.57
N ASP A 62 3.88 -5.82 -2.55
CA ASP A 62 3.70 -4.63 -3.40
C ASP A 62 3.61 -5.00 -4.90
N ALA A 63 4.43 -5.95 -5.38
CA ALA A 63 4.36 -6.41 -6.77
C ALA A 63 3.08 -7.21 -7.08
N GLN A 64 2.66 -8.08 -6.18
CA GLN A 64 1.42 -8.84 -6.33
C GLN A 64 0.20 -7.90 -6.31
N THR A 65 0.19 -6.91 -5.42
CA THR A 65 -0.84 -5.86 -5.35
C THR A 65 -0.90 -5.07 -6.66
N ALA A 66 0.25 -4.68 -7.23
CA ALA A 66 0.30 -4.00 -8.52
C ALA A 66 -0.35 -4.85 -9.63
N ASN A 67 -0.03 -6.14 -9.70
CA ASN A 67 -0.60 -7.05 -10.68
C ASN A 67 -2.12 -7.20 -10.50
N ALA A 68 -2.59 -7.38 -9.28
CA ALA A 68 -4.02 -7.52 -8.97
C ALA A 68 -4.81 -6.24 -9.33
N LEU A 69 -4.28 -5.06 -8.99
CA LEU A 69 -4.90 -3.78 -9.37
C LEU A 69 -4.99 -3.60 -10.88
N ASN A 70 -3.92 -3.95 -11.60
CA ASN A 70 -3.90 -3.88 -13.07
C ASN A 70 -4.89 -4.85 -13.71
N ALA A 71 -5.00 -6.07 -13.18
CA ALA A 71 -5.96 -7.07 -13.63
C ALA A 71 -7.41 -6.61 -13.39
N ALA A 72 -7.66 -5.89 -12.30
CA ALA A 72 -8.96 -5.28 -11.99
C ALA A 72 -9.24 -3.98 -12.79
N GLY A 73 -8.32 -3.55 -13.66
CA GLY A 73 -8.49 -2.35 -14.49
C GLY A 73 -8.17 -1.03 -13.79
N HIS A 74 -7.69 -1.06 -12.54
CA HIS A 74 -7.29 0.17 -11.84
C HIS A 74 -6.07 0.81 -12.49
N ARG A 75 -5.98 2.14 -12.37
CA ARG A 75 -4.86 2.95 -12.84
C ARG A 75 -4.40 3.90 -11.74
N SER A 76 -3.13 4.27 -11.77
CA SER A 76 -2.58 5.30 -10.89
C SER A 76 -3.21 6.66 -11.18
N GLY A 77 -3.02 7.64 -10.30
CA GLY A 77 -3.51 9.01 -10.51
C GLY A 77 -2.96 9.67 -11.78
N GLU A 78 -1.87 9.16 -12.35
CA GLU A 78 -1.34 9.59 -13.65
C GLU A 78 -1.88 8.77 -14.83
N GLY A 79 -2.85 7.87 -14.60
CA GLY A 79 -3.39 6.98 -15.63
C GLY A 79 -2.49 5.81 -16.03
N LYS A 80 -1.35 5.63 -15.35
CA LYS A 80 -0.37 4.57 -15.64
C LYS A 80 -0.75 3.24 -14.97
N PRO A 81 -0.32 2.10 -15.53
CA PRO A 81 -0.40 0.82 -14.85
C PRO A 81 0.38 0.85 -13.53
N PHE A 82 -0.11 0.11 -12.54
CA PHE A 82 0.61 -0.04 -11.28
C PHE A 82 1.88 -0.87 -11.46
N THR A 83 2.93 -0.45 -10.76
CA THR A 83 4.17 -1.21 -10.54
C THR A 83 4.38 -1.33 -9.04
N ALA A 84 5.25 -2.24 -8.58
CA ALA A 84 5.61 -2.35 -7.17
C ALA A 84 6.06 -1.00 -6.57
N ARG A 85 6.79 -0.20 -7.36
CA ARG A 85 7.22 1.14 -6.96
C ARG A 85 6.06 2.11 -6.76
N ILE A 86 5.09 2.14 -7.69
CA ILE A 86 3.91 3.01 -7.58
C ILE A 86 3.06 2.59 -6.37
N VAL A 87 2.90 1.28 -6.11
CA VAL A 87 2.24 0.77 -4.90
C VAL A 87 2.97 1.21 -3.65
N LEU A 88 4.32 1.07 -3.61
CA LEU A 88 5.15 1.52 -2.50
C LEU A 88 4.98 3.03 -2.22
N GLU A 89 5.00 3.85 -3.26
CA GLU A 89 4.82 5.31 -3.14
C GLU A 89 3.39 5.65 -2.67
N ALA A 90 2.38 5.03 -3.25
CA ALA A 90 0.97 5.23 -2.87
C ALA A 90 0.71 4.85 -1.41
N ARG A 91 1.20 3.68 -0.94
CA ARG A 91 1.00 3.27 0.45
C ARG A 91 1.73 4.18 1.44
N ARG A 92 2.97 4.63 1.13
CA ARG A 92 3.72 5.55 1.98
C ARG A 92 3.04 6.91 2.11
N SER A 93 2.57 7.47 0.99
CA SER A 93 1.88 8.76 0.96
C SER A 93 0.54 8.72 1.71
N ASN A 94 -0.08 7.54 1.83
CA ASN A 94 -1.35 7.35 2.53
C ASN A 94 -1.20 6.63 3.88
N HIS A 95 0.03 6.48 4.39
CA HIS A 95 0.36 5.85 5.67
C HIS A 95 -0.16 4.41 5.80
N LEU A 96 -0.25 3.67 4.68
CA LEU A 96 -0.70 2.29 4.67
C LEU A 96 0.47 1.34 4.99
N PRO A 97 0.32 0.43 5.96
CA PRO A 97 1.36 -0.53 6.29
C PRO A 97 1.58 -1.53 5.15
N SER A 98 2.82 -1.96 4.97
CA SER A 98 3.19 -2.99 4.01
C SER A 98 2.63 -4.36 4.42
N HIS A 99 2.60 -5.31 3.48
CA HIS A 99 2.24 -6.70 3.78
C HIS A 99 3.11 -7.29 4.91
N ALA A 100 4.42 -7.03 4.89
CA ALA A 100 5.33 -7.48 5.94
C ALA A 100 4.97 -6.91 7.33
N GLU A 101 4.67 -5.61 7.42
CA GLU A 101 4.25 -4.96 8.68
C GLU A 101 2.93 -5.54 9.18
N ARG A 102 1.98 -5.84 8.28
CA ARG A 102 0.69 -6.48 8.64
C ARG A 102 0.90 -7.90 9.16
N LEU A 103 1.77 -8.69 8.54
CA LEU A 103 2.14 -10.01 9.02
C LEU A 103 2.82 -9.93 10.40
N ARG A 104 3.72 -8.96 10.61
CA ARG A 104 4.34 -8.72 11.93
C ARG A 104 3.31 -8.32 12.98
N ALA A 105 2.36 -7.48 12.65
CA ALA A 105 1.26 -7.11 13.56
C ALA A 105 0.38 -8.32 13.95
N LYS A 106 0.30 -9.35 13.09
CA LYS A 106 -0.34 -10.64 13.39
C LYS A 106 0.53 -11.58 14.23
N GLY A 107 1.72 -11.17 14.66
CA GLY A 107 2.62 -11.93 15.50
C GLY A 107 3.57 -12.87 14.74
N LEU A 108 3.68 -12.78 13.40
CA LEU A 108 4.64 -13.59 12.67
C LEU A 108 6.07 -13.16 12.98
N LEU A 109 6.96 -14.11 13.02
CA LEU A 109 8.36 -13.97 13.43
C LEU A 109 9.30 -14.00 12.22
N THR A 110 10.41 -13.30 12.32
CA THR A 110 11.52 -13.49 11.39
C THR A 110 12.18 -14.86 11.62
N LYS A 111 12.94 -15.31 10.64
CA LYS A 111 13.67 -16.58 10.75
C LYS A 111 14.61 -16.59 11.97
N THR A 112 15.31 -15.48 12.22
CA THR A 112 16.26 -15.32 13.34
C THR A 112 15.53 -15.34 14.68
N GLU A 113 14.42 -14.63 14.81
CA GLU A 113 13.59 -14.63 16.03
C GLU A 113 13.03 -16.02 16.32
N LEU A 114 12.51 -16.70 15.30
CA LEU A 114 11.98 -18.07 15.46
C LEU A 114 13.09 -19.05 15.82
N ALA A 115 14.27 -18.95 15.21
CA ALA A 115 15.43 -19.78 15.54
C ALA A 115 15.86 -19.58 17.00
N ALA A 116 15.91 -18.33 17.46
CA ALA A 116 16.21 -17.99 18.85
C ALA A 116 15.13 -18.50 19.82
N GLN A 117 13.85 -18.39 19.47
CA GLN A 117 12.74 -18.86 20.30
C GLN A 117 12.75 -20.39 20.46
N LEU A 118 13.14 -21.12 19.41
CA LEU A 118 13.20 -22.59 19.40
C LEU A 118 14.55 -23.16 19.84
N ASP A 119 15.53 -22.30 20.14
CA ASP A 119 16.92 -22.65 20.47
C ASP A 119 17.57 -23.56 19.41
N VAL A 120 17.38 -23.20 18.13
CA VAL A 120 17.92 -23.95 16.98
C VAL A 120 18.64 -23.00 16.02
N HIS A 121 19.46 -23.59 15.15
CA HIS A 121 20.10 -22.84 14.08
C HIS A 121 19.09 -22.47 12.98
N GLU A 122 19.28 -21.31 12.32
CA GLU A 122 18.40 -20.84 11.22
C GLU A 122 18.24 -21.83 10.05
N SER A 123 19.24 -22.68 9.80
CA SER A 123 19.15 -23.73 8.79
C SER A 123 18.12 -24.80 9.15
N THR A 124 17.93 -25.07 10.46
CA THR A 124 16.91 -25.99 10.95
C THR A 124 15.50 -25.44 10.69
N VAL A 125 15.28 -24.15 10.93
CA VAL A 125 14.02 -23.46 10.60
C VAL A 125 13.71 -23.59 9.10
N LYS A 126 14.71 -23.38 8.22
CA LYS A 126 14.54 -23.57 6.78
C LYS A 126 14.18 -25.01 6.41
N SER A 127 14.85 -26.00 7.02
CA SER A 127 14.56 -27.41 6.78
C SER A 127 13.15 -27.78 7.21
N TRP A 128 12.72 -27.35 8.39
CA TRP A 128 11.38 -27.61 8.91
C TRP A 128 10.29 -26.94 8.06
N THR A 129 10.56 -25.75 7.53
CA THR A 129 9.65 -25.09 6.57
C THR A 129 9.57 -25.87 5.27
N LYS A 130 10.71 -26.40 4.75
CA LYS A 130 10.74 -27.17 3.50
C LYS A 130 9.95 -28.47 3.60
N VAL A 131 9.93 -29.12 4.78
CA VAL A 131 9.17 -30.35 5.03
C VAL A 131 7.76 -30.10 5.58
N GLY A 132 7.31 -28.83 5.67
CA GLY A 132 5.95 -28.49 6.06
C GLY A 132 5.65 -28.55 7.56
N ILE A 133 6.67 -28.62 8.41
CA ILE A 133 6.49 -28.57 9.87
C ILE A 133 6.18 -27.14 10.34
N LEU A 134 6.84 -26.14 9.73
CA LEU A 134 6.62 -24.73 10.01
C LEU A 134 5.97 -24.03 8.81
N ASN A 135 4.95 -23.23 9.07
CA ASN A 135 4.33 -22.39 8.08
C ASN A 135 5.10 -21.08 7.90
N SER A 136 5.20 -20.63 6.67
CA SER A 136 5.85 -19.35 6.37
C SER A 136 5.14 -18.61 5.25
N HIS A 137 5.08 -17.30 5.37
CA HIS A 137 4.45 -16.39 4.42
C HIS A 137 5.51 -15.53 3.73
N LYS A 138 5.33 -15.28 2.45
CA LYS A 138 6.18 -14.35 1.71
C LYS A 138 5.87 -12.93 2.18
N ALA A 139 6.85 -12.25 2.75
CA ALA A 139 6.65 -10.94 3.36
C ALA A 139 6.84 -9.76 2.38
N ASN A 140 7.73 -9.93 1.40
CA ASN A 140 8.05 -8.87 0.42
C ASN A 140 8.53 -9.43 -0.91
N ASP A 141 8.81 -8.54 -1.86
CA ASP A 141 9.26 -8.91 -3.21
C ASP A 141 10.71 -9.41 -3.28
N LYS A 142 11.49 -9.26 -2.20
CA LYS A 142 12.84 -9.83 -2.04
C LYS A 142 12.84 -11.28 -1.59
N ASN A 143 11.65 -11.93 -1.53
CA ASN A 143 11.46 -13.30 -1.02
C ASN A 143 11.82 -13.49 0.46
N GLU A 144 11.86 -12.43 1.25
CA GLU A 144 11.90 -12.57 2.69
C GLU A 144 10.62 -13.23 3.19
N ARG A 145 10.76 -14.09 4.18
CA ARG A 145 9.64 -14.84 4.75
C ARG A 145 9.48 -14.53 6.23
N LEU A 146 8.23 -14.49 6.65
CA LEU A 146 7.84 -14.49 8.06
C LEU A 146 7.15 -15.79 8.38
N TYR A 147 7.33 -16.24 9.60
CA TYR A 147 6.95 -17.56 10.09
C TYR A 147 5.88 -17.44 11.15
N GLU A 148 4.92 -18.33 11.12
CA GLU A 148 3.93 -18.44 12.19
C GLU A 148 4.63 -18.87 13.49
N PRO A 149 4.20 -18.37 14.66
CA PRO A 149 4.69 -18.84 15.93
C PRO A 149 4.46 -20.36 16.02
N PRO A 150 5.43 -21.13 16.55
CA PRO A 150 5.28 -22.56 16.69
C PRO A 150 4.18 -22.89 17.67
N ILE A 151 3.44 -23.97 17.42
CA ILE A 151 2.48 -24.51 18.37
C ILE A 151 3.27 -25.00 19.58
N PRO A 152 2.91 -24.57 20.80
CA PRO A 152 3.56 -25.07 22.01
C PRO A 152 3.48 -26.60 22.07
N ASP A 153 4.60 -27.26 22.36
CA ASP A 153 4.72 -28.70 22.51
C ASP A 153 4.40 -29.53 21.24
N ASP A 154 4.57 -28.97 20.03
CA ASP A 154 4.42 -29.72 18.79
C ASP A 154 5.48 -30.84 18.72
N PRO A 155 5.08 -32.15 18.73
CA PRO A 155 5.99 -33.25 18.72
C PRO A 155 6.87 -33.35 17.46
N ARG A 156 6.49 -32.62 16.39
CA ARG A 156 7.26 -32.57 15.14
C ARG A 156 8.50 -31.68 15.26
N LEU A 157 8.51 -30.77 16.26
CA LEU A 157 9.63 -29.87 16.54
C LEU A 157 10.69 -30.57 17.40
N THR A 158 11.25 -31.65 16.90
CA THR A 158 12.34 -32.36 17.54
C THR A 158 13.64 -32.15 16.77
N THR A 159 14.76 -32.01 17.47
CA THR A 159 16.06 -31.99 16.81
C THR A 159 16.38 -33.38 16.24
N ARG A 160 17.32 -33.46 15.27
CA ARG A 160 17.79 -34.73 14.67
C ARG A 160 18.26 -35.79 15.70
N GLN A 161 18.52 -35.38 16.94
CA GLN A 161 18.95 -36.25 18.06
C GLN A 161 17.78 -36.68 18.97
N GLY A 162 16.51 -36.39 18.58
CA GLY A 162 15.35 -36.82 19.37
C GLY A 162 15.16 -36.11 20.71
N SER A 163 15.96 -35.10 21.00
CA SER A 163 15.80 -34.33 22.23
C SER A 163 14.68 -33.32 22.05
N PRO A 164 13.70 -33.25 22.97
CA PRO A 164 12.68 -32.23 22.94
C PRO A 164 13.33 -30.85 23.10
N LEU A 165 12.82 -29.86 22.34
CA LEU A 165 13.26 -28.47 22.45
C LEU A 165 13.05 -28.00 23.91
N ARG A 166 14.11 -27.59 24.57
CA ARG A 166 14.03 -27.06 25.93
C ARG A 166 13.29 -25.74 25.90
N LYS A 167 12.17 -25.65 26.64
CA LYS A 167 11.51 -24.38 26.92
C LYS A 167 12.49 -23.47 27.66
N ARG A 168 12.92 -22.37 27.02
CA ARG A 168 13.46 -21.23 27.75
C ARG A 168 12.25 -20.47 28.35
N VAL A 169 12.00 -20.71 29.63
CA VAL A 169 11.10 -19.86 30.41
C VAL A 169 11.80 -18.50 30.50
N LEU A 170 11.28 -17.52 29.82
CA LEU A 170 11.67 -16.11 30.02
C LEU A 170 11.07 -15.71 31.37
N THR A 171 11.92 -15.68 32.40
CA THR A 171 11.69 -14.96 33.65
C THR A 171 11.90 -13.48 33.44
#